data_92b24c776f327c496a7443145be0d096
#
_entry.id   92b24c776f327c496a7443145be0d096
#
_cell.length_a   1.000
_cell.length_b   1.000
_cell.length_c   1.000
_cell.angle_alpha   90.00
_cell.angle_beta   90.00
_cell.angle_gamma   90.00
#
_symmetry.space_group_name_H-M   'P 1'
#
loop_
_entity.id
_entity.type
_entity.pdbx_description
1 polymer ?
#
loop_
_entity_poly.entity_id
_entity_poly.type
_entity_poly.pdbx_seq_one_letter_code
_entity_poly.pdbx_strand_id
1 'polypeptide(L)' 'MSDAPELWKVVIALEATAEQKDALVDRFVDAICPDPSHEGWCDTPWALHVVEGDSLSTDEQKRLQDEIKDTMES' A
#
# COMPACT_ATOMS: atom_id res chain seq x y z
N MET A 1 5.75 -0.38 28.09
CA MET A 1 5.41 -0.48 26.66
C MET A 1 4.59 -1.72 26.41
N SER A 2 3.52 -1.57 25.64
CA SER A 2 2.67 -2.72 25.31
C SER A 2 3.23 -3.44 24.10
N ASP A 3 3.44 -4.76 24.21
CA ASP A 3 3.84 -5.58 23.08
C ASP A 3 2.65 -6.15 22.32
N ALA A 4 1.42 -5.76 22.71
CA ALA A 4 0.22 -6.22 22.05
C ALA A 4 0.09 -5.61 20.66
N PRO A 5 -0.32 -6.38 19.64
CA PRO A 5 -0.53 -5.86 18.30
C PRO A 5 -1.65 -4.82 18.28
N GLU A 6 -1.42 -3.74 17.55
CA GLU A 6 -2.42 -2.69 17.34
C GLU A 6 -2.81 -2.63 15.88
N LEU A 7 -4.00 -2.10 15.60
CA LEU A 7 -4.46 -1.94 14.23
C LEU A 7 -3.85 -0.68 13.60
N TRP A 8 -3.23 -0.84 12.45
CA TRP A 8 -2.65 0.28 11.69
C TRP A 8 -3.20 0.29 10.28
N LYS A 9 -3.38 1.47 9.73
CA LYS A 9 -3.74 1.66 8.33
C LYS A 9 -2.60 2.40 7.63
N VAL A 10 -2.07 1.79 6.58
CA VAL A 10 -1.00 2.41 5.77
C VAL A 10 -1.59 2.76 4.41
N VAL A 11 -1.40 4.00 3.99
CA VAL A 11 -1.88 4.47 2.69
C VAL A 11 -0.69 4.88 1.83
N ILE A 12 -0.61 4.33 0.63
CA ILE A 12 0.44 4.64 -0.32
C ILE A 12 -0.21 5.11 -1.63
N ALA A 13 0.12 6.33 -2.03
CA ALA A 13 -0.34 6.89 -3.29
C ALA A 13 0.73 6.66 -4.36
N LEU A 14 0.33 6.19 -5.54
CA LEU A 14 1.24 5.89 -6.63
C LEU A 14 0.76 6.55 -7.93
N GLU A 15 1.70 7.12 -8.67
CA GLU A 15 1.50 7.50 -10.06
C GLU A 15 2.37 6.58 -10.91
N ALA A 16 1.74 5.61 -11.58
CA ALA A 16 2.48 4.56 -12.28
C ALA A 16 1.60 3.94 -13.37
N THR A 17 2.24 3.28 -14.32
CA THR A 17 1.51 2.45 -15.27
C THR A 17 0.93 1.24 -14.55
N ALA A 18 -0.03 0.57 -15.19
CA ALA A 18 -0.62 -0.64 -14.62
C ALA A 18 0.46 -1.71 -14.36
N GLU A 19 1.41 -1.86 -15.28
CA GLU A 19 2.49 -2.83 -15.12
C GLU A 19 3.41 -2.48 -13.95
N GLN A 20 3.75 -1.20 -13.81
CA GLN A 20 4.58 -0.75 -12.70
C GLN A 20 3.85 -0.92 -11.37
N LYS A 21 2.56 -0.62 -11.34
CA LYS A 21 1.73 -0.78 -10.15
C LYS A 21 1.69 -2.26 -9.73
N ASP A 22 1.46 -3.16 -10.67
CA ASP A 22 1.40 -4.59 -10.38
C ASP A 22 2.73 -5.10 -9.82
N ALA A 23 3.85 -4.68 -10.39
CA ALA A 23 5.17 -5.07 -9.91
C ALA A 23 5.41 -4.57 -8.48
N LEU A 24 5.00 -3.33 -8.19
CA LEU A 24 5.16 -2.77 -6.84
C LEU A 24 4.26 -3.45 -5.82
N VAL A 25 3.03 -3.77 -6.20
CA VAL A 25 2.10 -4.49 -5.31
C VAL A 25 2.67 -5.85 -4.95
N ASP A 26 3.25 -6.57 -5.92
CA ASP A 26 3.89 -7.85 -5.65
C ASP A 26 5.03 -7.70 -4.63
N ARG A 27 5.81 -6.64 -4.73
CA ARG A 27 6.89 -6.36 -3.77
C ARG A 27 6.35 -6.02 -2.39
N PHE A 28 5.24 -5.29 -2.32
CA PHE A 28 4.61 -4.96 -1.03
C PHE A 28 4.14 -6.23 -0.34
N VAL A 29 3.52 -7.14 -1.10
CA VAL A 29 3.07 -8.42 -0.56
C VAL A 29 4.25 -9.24 -0.06
N ASP A 30 5.34 -9.30 -0.83
CA ASP A 30 6.55 -10.02 -0.42
C ASP A 30 7.17 -9.42 0.86
N ALA A 31 7.10 -8.11 1.02
CA ALA A 31 7.62 -7.45 2.21
C ALA A 31 6.80 -7.77 3.45
N ILE A 32 5.48 -7.87 3.29
CA ILE A 32 4.57 -8.17 4.40
C ILE A 32 4.62 -9.66 4.75
N CYS A 33 4.63 -10.51 3.74
CA CYS A 33 4.64 -11.96 3.90
C CYS A 33 5.69 -12.57 2.96
N PRO A 34 6.96 -12.62 3.39
CA PRO A 34 8.07 -13.03 2.52
C PRO A 34 8.06 -14.51 2.15
N ASP A 35 7.25 -15.33 2.79
CA ASP A 35 7.14 -16.74 2.48
C ASP A 35 5.72 -17.09 2.06
N PRO A 36 5.38 -16.90 0.77
CA PRO A 36 4.02 -17.19 0.30
C PRO A 36 3.68 -18.68 0.27
N SER A 37 4.69 -19.57 0.44
CA SER A 37 4.46 -21.00 0.41
C SER A 37 4.18 -21.60 1.77
N HIS A 38 4.23 -20.81 2.85
CA HIS A 38 3.94 -21.34 4.18
C HIS A 38 2.46 -21.68 4.31
N GLU A 39 2.16 -22.69 5.08
CA GLU A 39 0.78 -23.04 5.39
C GLU A 39 0.35 -22.31 6.66
N GLY A 40 -0.87 -21.78 6.65
CA GLY A 40 -1.45 -21.10 7.79
C GLY A 40 -1.37 -19.59 7.67
N TRP A 41 -1.48 -18.91 8.79
CA TRP A 41 -1.54 -17.45 8.86
C TRP A 41 -0.16 -16.84 8.85
N CYS A 42 -0.03 -15.67 8.20
CA CYS A 42 1.17 -14.87 8.37
C CYS A 42 1.26 -14.39 9.81
N ASP A 43 2.50 -14.20 10.29
CA ASP A 43 2.74 -13.68 11.65
C ASP A 43 2.07 -12.33 11.85
N THR A 44 1.95 -11.55 10.77
CA THR A 44 1.30 -10.25 10.79
C THR A 44 0.03 -10.33 9.93
N PRO A 45 -1.16 -10.37 10.55
CA PRO A 45 -2.40 -10.33 9.76
C PRO A 45 -2.51 -9.02 9.00
N TRP A 46 -2.88 -9.10 7.71
CA TRP A 46 -2.89 -7.91 6.84
C TRP A 46 -3.93 -8.04 5.75
N ALA A 47 -4.29 -6.90 5.19
CA ALA A 47 -5.11 -6.83 3.99
C ALA A 47 -4.58 -5.69 3.11
N LEU A 48 -4.50 -5.92 1.82
CA LEU A 48 -4.05 -4.93 0.86
C LEU A 48 -5.17 -4.65 -0.13
N HIS A 49 -5.48 -3.37 -0.31
CA HIS A 49 -6.49 -2.93 -1.27
C HIS A 49 -5.87 -1.96 -2.25
N VAL A 50 -6.18 -2.14 -3.53
CA VAL A 50 -5.74 -1.24 -4.60
C VAL A 50 -6.98 -0.58 -5.18
N VAL A 51 -6.98 0.76 -5.23
CA VAL A 51 -8.08 1.55 -5.76
C VAL A 51 -7.57 2.35 -6.94
N GLU A 52 -8.28 2.28 -8.06
CA GLU A 52 -7.93 3.08 -9.24
C GLU A 52 -8.26 4.54 -9.00
N GLY A 53 -7.40 5.43 -9.48
CA GLY A 53 -7.58 6.87 -9.32
C GLY A 53 -8.91 7.36 -9.86
N ASP A 54 -9.37 6.77 -10.97
CA ASP A 54 -10.64 7.13 -11.60
C ASP A 54 -11.84 6.87 -10.69
N SER A 55 -11.70 5.97 -9.72
CA SER A 55 -12.75 5.68 -8.73
C SER A 55 -12.79 6.68 -7.59
N LEU A 56 -11.79 7.53 -7.49
CA LEU A 56 -11.68 8.52 -6.42
C LEU A 56 -12.32 9.85 -6.84
N SER A 57 -12.78 10.62 -5.87
CA SER A 57 -13.25 11.97 -6.14
C SER A 57 -12.11 12.85 -6.63
N THR A 58 -12.43 13.92 -7.33
CA THR A 58 -11.43 14.87 -7.82
C THR A 58 -10.60 15.46 -6.68
N ASP A 59 -11.23 15.79 -5.57
CA ASP A 59 -10.54 16.32 -4.40
C ASP A 59 -9.56 15.31 -3.80
N GLU A 60 -9.95 14.06 -3.75
CA GLU A 60 -9.11 13.01 -3.21
C GLU A 60 -7.93 12.71 -4.12
N GLN A 61 -8.15 12.69 -5.44
CA GLN A 61 -7.08 12.53 -6.41
C GLN A 61 -6.05 13.65 -6.26
N LYS A 62 -6.51 14.88 -6.14
CA LYS A 62 -5.63 16.04 -6.00
C LYS A 62 -4.81 15.95 -4.71
N ARG A 63 -5.44 15.55 -3.62
CA ARG A 63 -4.74 15.41 -2.34
C ARG A 63 -3.63 14.36 -2.41
N LEU A 64 -3.91 13.22 -3.04
CA LEU A 64 -2.91 12.17 -3.19
C LEU A 64 -1.78 12.61 -4.11
N GLN A 65 -2.08 13.33 -5.17
CA GLN A 65 -1.05 13.88 -6.07
C GLN A 65 -0.17 14.89 -5.33
N ASP A 66 -0.75 15.72 -4.47
CA ASP A 66 -0.01 16.66 -3.66
C ASP A 66 0.92 15.94 -2.67
N GLU A 67 0.47 14.85 -2.08
CA GLU A 67 1.28 14.04 -1.18
C GLU A 67 2.48 13.43 -1.90
N ILE A 68 2.27 12.93 -3.12
CA ILE A 68 3.35 12.41 -3.96
C ILE A 68 4.38 13.50 -4.24
N LYS A 69 3.91 14.68 -4.61
CA LYS A 69 4.76 15.82 -4.92
C LYS A 69 5.61 16.22 -3.71
N ASP A 70 5.00 16.29 -2.54
CA ASP A 70 5.71 16.62 -1.30
C ASP A 70 6.82 15.62 -1.01
N THR A 71 6.54 14.34 -1.22
CA THR A 71 7.54 13.28 -1.03
C THR A 71 8.72 13.43 -1.98
N MET A 72 8.43 13.77 -3.24
CA MET A 72 9.48 13.91 -4.24
C MET A 72 10.32 15.17 -4.06
N GLU A 73 9.75 16.22 -3.45
CA GLU A 73 10.44 17.48 -3.22
C GLU A 73 11.28 17.48 -1.94
N SER A 74 11.08 16.54 -1.05
CA SER A 74 11.79 16.50 0.24
C SER A 74 13.18 15.89 0.16
#